data_032876cf65e41f063786770d6d30f0b5
#
_entry.id   032876cf65e41f063786770d6d30f0b5
#
_cell.length_a   1.000
_cell.length_b   1.000
_cell.length_c   1.000
_cell.angle_alpha   90.00
_cell.angle_beta   90.00
_cell.angle_gamma   90.00
#
_symmetry.space_group_name_H-M   'P 1'
#
loop_
_entity.id
_entity.type
_entity.pdbx_description
1 polymer ?
#
loop_
_entity_poly.entity_id
_entity_poly.type
_entity_poly.pdbx_seq_one_letter_code
_entity_poly.pdbx_strand_id
1 'polypeptide(L)'
;PSYGYASYENMSQEEQVVIDEFQGKEDYQKVYANKEEYLFSGERMLIGLAVGIAVLIFLVLKTKIQAFLALIISTVVVGVIGGMPLTNITIEVDGVEKTFGIVNSITSGFGGTLGSIGIIIGFGVMMGQIFEVTGAAKRMAHTFLKLFGKKREEEALALTGFLVSIPIFCDSGFVVLAPIAKAISKATKKSVIGLGTALAAGLVITHSLVPPTPGPLGVCGIFGVDVGKFILLTLVLALPMAIACIAYSR
;
A
#
# COMPACT_ATOMS: atom_id res chain seq x y z
N PRO A 1 -11.66 23.77 8.25
CA PRO A 1 -12.58 24.00 9.33
C PRO A 1 -11.86 23.61 10.61
N SER A 2 -11.44 24.64 11.37
CA SER A 2 -10.92 24.49 12.70
C SER A 2 -12.06 23.97 13.58
N TYR A 3 -12.01 22.73 13.97
CA TYR A 3 -12.81 22.26 15.10
C TYR A 3 -12.22 22.90 16.36
N GLY A 4 -12.69 24.11 16.66
CA GLY A 4 -12.40 24.77 17.90
C GLY A 4 -13.07 24.00 19.02
N TYR A 5 -12.27 23.31 19.80
CA TYR A 5 -12.74 22.84 21.10
C TYR A 5 -12.90 24.07 21.99
N ALA A 6 -14.09 24.22 22.53
CA ALA A 6 -14.35 25.27 23.49
C ALA A 6 -13.37 25.09 24.66
N SER A 7 -12.73 26.21 25.09
CA SER A 7 -12.02 26.21 26.36
C SER A 7 -13.03 25.88 27.47
N TYR A 8 -12.59 25.33 28.60
CA TYR A 8 -13.44 24.99 29.74
C TYR A 8 -14.46 26.09 30.07
N GLU A 9 -14.06 27.37 29.89
CA GLU A 9 -14.90 28.57 30.12
C GLU A 9 -16.06 28.69 29.11
N ASN A 10 -15.99 28.06 27.96
CA ASN A 10 -17.00 28.12 26.90
C ASN A 10 -17.86 26.84 26.82
N MET A 11 -17.70 25.91 27.76
CA MET A 11 -18.51 24.70 27.85
C MET A 11 -19.85 24.97 28.55
N SER A 12 -20.87 24.19 28.24
CA SER A 12 -22.15 24.24 28.93
C SER A 12 -22.00 23.86 30.41
N GLN A 13 -22.89 24.34 31.26
CA GLN A 13 -22.86 23.99 32.69
C GLN A 13 -22.92 22.48 32.96
N GLU A 14 -23.59 21.71 32.11
CA GLU A 14 -23.67 20.24 32.20
C GLU A 14 -22.33 19.59 31.88
N GLU A 15 -21.62 20.09 30.89
CA GLU A 15 -20.27 19.63 30.55
C GLU A 15 -19.24 19.97 31.60
N GLN A 16 -19.37 21.17 32.20
CA GLN A 16 -18.51 21.59 33.30
C GLN A 16 -18.74 20.74 34.57
N VAL A 17 -19.98 20.37 34.88
CA VAL A 17 -20.30 19.50 36.01
C VAL A 17 -19.73 18.10 35.82
N VAL A 18 -19.79 17.57 34.61
CA VAL A 18 -19.20 16.25 34.29
C VAL A 18 -17.67 16.30 34.44
N ILE A 19 -17.04 17.39 33.98
CA ILE A 19 -15.59 17.57 34.14
C ILE A 19 -15.23 17.77 35.63
N ASP A 20 -16.02 18.50 36.39
CA ASP A 20 -15.78 18.71 37.82
C ASP A 20 -15.97 17.44 38.64
N GLU A 21 -16.89 16.57 38.28
CA GLU A 21 -17.06 15.25 38.89
C GLU A 21 -15.88 14.32 38.62
N PHE A 22 -15.20 14.47 37.49
CA PHE A 22 -13.97 13.75 37.14
C PHE A 22 -12.68 14.41 37.66
N GLN A 23 -12.70 15.68 38.11
CA GLN A 23 -11.53 16.39 38.65
C GLN A 23 -10.89 15.73 39.87
N GLY A 24 -11.56 14.79 40.54
CA GLY A 24 -10.96 13.93 41.57
C GLY A 24 -9.91 12.95 41.08
N LYS A 25 -9.69 12.82 39.76
CA LYS A 25 -8.64 11.98 39.17
C LYS A 25 -7.61 12.90 38.51
N GLU A 26 -6.50 13.14 39.19
CA GLU A 26 -5.35 13.96 38.71
C GLU A 26 -4.87 13.56 37.30
N ASP A 27 -5.11 12.33 36.87
CA ASP A 27 -4.74 11.85 35.56
C ASP A 27 -5.59 12.43 34.42
N TYR A 28 -6.85 12.84 34.70
CA TYR A 28 -7.74 13.36 33.67
C TYR A 28 -7.36 14.78 33.24
N GLN A 29 -6.98 15.64 34.19
CA GLN A 29 -6.51 17.00 33.89
C GLN A 29 -5.18 16.99 33.11
N LYS A 30 -4.26 16.07 33.43
CA LYS A 30 -3.02 15.92 32.67
C LYS A 30 -3.27 15.46 31.24
N VAL A 31 -4.25 14.59 31.02
CA VAL A 31 -4.63 14.13 29.69
C VAL A 31 -5.32 15.24 28.88
N TYR A 32 -6.17 16.06 29.52
CA TYR A 32 -6.85 17.18 28.84
C TYR A 32 -5.90 18.34 28.56
N ALA A 33 -5.06 18.75 29.51
CA ALA A 33 -4.04 19.77 29.28
C ALA A 33 -3.03 19.36 28.22
N ASN A 34 -2.69 18.07 28.17
CA ASN A 34 -1.82 17.52 27.12
C ASN A 34 -2.56 17.29 25.80
N LYS A 35 -3.90 17.30 25.76
CA LYS A 35 -4.69 17.08 24.56
C LYS A 35 -4.41 18.13 23.48
N GLU A 36 -4.31 19.40 23.85
CA GLU A 36 -3.94 20.47 22.91
C GLU A 36 -2.48 20.34 22.45
N GLU A 37 -1.58 19.90 23.31
CA GLU A 37 -0.17 19.74 22.98
C GLU A 37 0.12 18.48 22.15
N TYR A 38 -0.56 17.35 22.42
CA TYR A 38 -0.30 16.07 21.75
C TYR A 38 -1.13 15.85 20.48
N LEU A 39 -2.36 16.36 20.42
CA LEU A 39 -3.28 16.03 19.31
C LEU A 39 -3.22 17.01 18.13
N PHE A 40 -2.63 18.19 18.23
CA PHE A 40 -2.84 19.26 17.25
C PHE A 40 -1.62 20.03 16.76
N SER A 41 -0.40 19.66 17.06
CA SER A 41 0.68 20.28 16.31
C SER A 41 0.85 19.55 14.96
N GLY A 42 0.02 19.91 13.98
CA GLY A 42 0.09 19.37 12.63
C GLY A 42 1.48 19.47 12.02
N GLU A 43 2.23 20.48 12.40
CA GLU A 43 3.64 20.64 12.01
C GLU A 43 4.53 19.53 12.56
N ARG A 44 4.39 19.15 13.84
CA ARG A 44 5.15 18.03 14.43
C ARG A 44 4.82 16.70 13.76
N MET A 45 3.55 16.47 13.44
CA MET A 45 3.13 15.26 12.74
C MET A 45 3.70 15.19 11.33
N LEU A 46 3.74 16.31 10.60
CA LEU A 46 4.36 16.39 9.27
C LEU A 46 5.87 16.16 9.33
N ILE A 47 6.55 16.76 10.31
CA ILE A 47 7.98 16.52 10.54
C ILE A 47 8.22 15.07 10.92
N GLY A 48 7.41 14.53 11.83
CA GLY A 48 7.45 13.11 12.22
C GLY A 48 7.31 12.18 11.04
N LEU A 49 6.34 12.45 10.16
CA LEU A 49 6.12 11.69 8.93
C LEU A 49 7.33 11.76 8.00
N ALA A 50 7.87 12.95 7.74
CA ALA A 50 9.03 13.13 6.89
C ALA A 50 10.27 12.38 7.43
N VAL A 51 10.53 12.49 8.73
CA VAL A 51 11.63 11.77 9.40
C VAL A 51 11.38 10.26 9.38
N GLY A 52 10.16 9.81 9.65
CA GLY A 52 9.79 8.39 9.62
C GLY A 52 9.99 7.77 8.23
N ILE A 53 9.62 8.48 7.17
CA ILE A 53 9.88 8.05 5.78
C ILE A 53 11.39 7.97 5.52
N ALA A 54 12.16 8.96 5.93
CA ALA A 54 13.62 8.95 5.78
C ALA A 54 14.26 7.77 6.53
N VAL A 55 13.81 7.48 7.75
CA VAL A 55 14.25 6.32 8.55
C VAL A 55 13.87 5.02 7.87
N LEU A 56 12.65 4.90 7.34
CA LEU A 56 12.21 3.72 6.58
C LEU A 56 13.14 3.45 5.40
N ILE A 57 13.37 4.47 4.57
CA ILE A 57 14.25 4.38 3.39
C ILE A 57 15.66 3.98 3.81
N PHE A 58 16.20 4.62 4.85
CA PHE A 58 17.52 4.29 5.38
C PHE A 58 17.61 2.84 5.86
N LEU A 59 16.65 2.37 6.65
CA LEU A 59 16.63 1.00 7.17
C LEU A 59 16.55 -0.02 6.03
N VAL A 60 15.67 0.19 5.06
CA VAL A 60 15.50 -0.74 3.94
C VAL A 60 16.71 -0.77 3.01
N LEU A 61 17.31 0.40 2.71
CA LEU A 61 18.42 0.49 1.76
C LEU A 61 19.79 0.17 2.36
N LYS A 62 20.02 0.50 3.63
CA LYS A 62 21.36 0.40 4.26
C LYS A 62 21.49 -0.74 5.27
N THR A 63 20.39 -1.31 5.73
CA THR A 63 20.40 -2.42 6.68
C THR A 63 19.84 -3.68 6.04
N LYS A 64 20.06 -4.83 6.68
CA LYS A 64 19.46 -6.11 6.27
C LYS A 64 18.15 -6.41 7.03
N ILE A 65 17.55 -5.37 7.62
CA ILE A 65 16.31 -5.51 8.38
C ILE A 65 15.16 -5.76 7.40
N GLN A 66 14.27 -6.68 7.75
CA GLN A 66 13.06 -6.95 6.97
C GLN A 66 12.17 -5.70 6.91
N ALA A 67 11.56 -5.46 5.75
CA ALA A 67 10.72 -4.29 5.51
C ALA A 67 9.59 -4.14 6.55
N PHE A 68 9.02 -5.24 7.02
CA PHE A 68 7.99 -5.23 8.07
C PHE A 68 8.49 -4.62 9.39
N LEU A 69 9.68 -5.02 9.84
CA LEU A 69 10.30 -4.45 11.05
C LEU A 69 10.68 -2.98 10.84
N ALA A 70 11.20 -2.64 9.65
CA ALA A 70 11.51 -1.26 9.31
C ALA A 70 10.26 -0.36 9.34
N LEU A 71 9.10 -0.85 8.89
CA LEU A 71 7.82 -0.15 8.97
C LEU A 71 7.40 0.09 10.43
N ILE A 72 7.49 -0.94 11.30
CA ILE A 72 7.15 -0.79 12.72
C ILE A 72 8.05 0.26 13.38
N ILE A 73 9.37 0.16 13.18
CA ILE A 73 10.33 1.12 13.75
C ILE A 73 10.01 2.54 13.27
N SER A 74 9.79 2.72 11.96
CA SER A 74 9.45 4.02 11.38
C SER A 74 8.15 4.57 11.95
N THR A 75 7.13 3.75 12.14
CA THR A 75 5.85 4.18 12.75
C THR A 75 6.04 4.62 14.20
N VAL A 76 6.87 3.92 14.96
CA VAL A 76 7.22 4.35 16.32
C VAL A 76 7.93 5.71 16.30
N VAL A 77 8.89 5.91 15.40
CA VAL A 77 9.59 7.19 15.23
C VAL A 77 8.61 8.31 14.88
N VAL A 78 7.69 8.08 13.94
CA VAL A 78 6.63 9.04 13.59
C VAL A 78 5.79 9.41 14.82
N GLY A 79 5.35 8.40 15.56
CA GLY A 79 4.52 8.60 16.74
C GLY A 79 5.23 9.39 17.84
N VAL A 80 6.49 9.05 18.14
CA VAL A 80 7.30 9.73 19.16
C VAL A 80 7.55 11.20 18.78
N ILE A 81 7.95 11.48 17.55
CA ILE A 81 8.19 12.84 17.07
C ILE A 81 6.86 13.62 17.02
N GLY A 82 5.77 12.97 16.60
CA GLY A 82 4.43 13.53 16.58
C GLY A 82 3.85 13.82 17.98
N GLY A 83 4.52 13.36 19.04
CA GLY A 83 4.09 13.57 20.44
C GLY A 83 3.03 12.56 20.89
N MET A 84 2.84 11.44 20.18
CA MET A 84 1.89 10.41 20.60
C MET A 84 2.38 9.67 21.85
N PRO A 85 1.51 9.36 22.82
CA PRO A 85 1.87 8.58 23.98
C PRO A 85 2.31 7.15 23.57
N LEU A 86 3.35 6.64 24.24
CA LEU A 86 3.83 5.28 24.03
C LEU A 86 2.81 4.24 24.52
N THR A 87 2.18 4.52 25.65
CA THR A 87 1.15 3.68 26.26
C THR A 87 -0.23 4.09 25.75
N ASN A 88 -1.15 3.14 25.73
CA ASN A 88 -2.53 3.41 25.34
C ASN A 88 -3.23 4.29 26.41
N ILE A 89 -3.79 5.40 25.96
CA ILE A 89 -4.64 6.29 26.77
C ILE A 89 -6.03 6.23 26.15
N THR A 90 -7.03 5.92 26.96
CA THR A 90 -8.43 5.95 26.54
C THR A 90 -9.05 7.26 26.98
N ILE A 91 -9.58 8.02 26.05
CA ILE A 91 -10.30 9.27 26.29
C ILE A 91 -11.67 9.20 25.63
N GLU A 92 -12.66 9.77 26.27
CA GLU A 92 -14.00 9.91 25.70
C GLU A 92 -14.03 11.15 24.80
N VAL A 93 -14.45 10.96 23.55
CA VAL A 93 -14.61 12.05 22.57
C VAL A 93 -16.01 11.91 21.98
N ASP A 94 -16.85 12.91 22.19
CA ASP A 94 -18.24 12.92 21.72
C ASP A 94 -19.08 11.71 22.21
N GLY A 95 -18.92 11.32 23.48
CA GLY A 95 -19.63 10.17 24.06
C GLY A 95 -19.11 8.78 23.58
N VAL A 96 -17.98 8.75 22.89
CA VAL A 96 -17.34 7.52 22.40
C VAL A 96 -15.95 7.39 22.99
N GLU A 97 -15.68 6.26 23.63
CA GLU A 97 -14.33 5.94 24.10
C GLU A 97 -13.39 5.72 22.90
N LYS A 98 -12.36 6.54 22.82
CA LYS A 98 -11.29 6.38 21.82
C LYS A 98 -9.96 6.15 22.52
N THR A 99 -9.29 5.09 22.11
CA THR A 99 -7.97 4.75 22.62
C THR A 99 -6.90 5.33 21.71
N PHE A 100 -6.01 6.15 22.27
CA PHE A 100 -4.87 6.75 21.58
C PHE A 100 -3.57 6.16 22.12
N GLY A 101 -2.58 6.09 21.27
CA GLY A 101 -1.25 5.59 21.60
C GLY A 101 -0.57 4.97 20.40
N ILE A 102 0.77 4.96 20.42
CA ILE A 102 1.55 4.41 19.30
C ILE A 102 1.21 2.94 19.08
N VAL A 103 1.13 2.15 20.14
CA VAL A 103 0.80 0.71 20.06
C VAL A 103 -0.60 0.52 19.48
N ASN A 104 -1.59 1.28 19.97
CA ASN A 104 -2.95 1.20 19.45
C ASN A 104 -3.03 1.62 17.99
N SER A 105 -2.33 2.67 17.58
CA SER A 105 -2.29 3.11 16.18
C SER A 105 -1.70 2.07 15.25
N ILE A 106 -0.61 1.40 15.67
CA ILE A 106 -0.01 0.30 14.91
C ILE A 106 -0.98 -0.88 14.80
N THR A 107 -1.56 -1.34 15.91
CA THR A 107 -2.44 -2.51 15.92
C THR A 107 -3.75 -2.25 15.19
N SER A 108 -4.34 -1.08 15.36
CA SER A 108 -5.59 -0.70 14.68
C SER A 108 -5.37 -0.48 13.19
N GLY A 109 -4.29 0.18 12.78
CA GLY A 109 -3.95 0.38 11.38
C GLY A 109 -3.66 -0.94 10.67
N PHE A 110 -2.83 -1.79 11.26
CA PHE A 110 -2.51 -3.12 10.72
C PHE A 110 -3.74 -4.03 10.71
N GLY A 111 -4.44 -4.13 11.85
CA GLY A 111 -5.61 -4.99 11.98
C GLY A 111 -6.78 -4.55 11.11
N GLY A 112 -7.02 -3.24 11.00
CA GLY A 112 -8.06 -2.68 10.12
C GLY A 112 -7.78 -2.96 8.64
N THR A 113 -6.54 -2.76 8.20
CA THR A 113 -6.12 -3.09 6.83
C THR A 113 -6.22 -4.59 6.57
N LEU A 114 -5.71 -5.42 7.47
CA LEU A 114 -5.77 -6.87 7.32
C LEU A 114 -7.23 -7.39 7.34
N GLY A 115 -8.08 -6.83 8.19
CA GLY A 115 -9.51 -7.18 8.25
C GLY A 115 -10.27 -6.84 6.98
N SER A 116 -9.95 -5.69 6.35
CA SER A 116 -10.66 -5.24 5.15
C SER A 116 -10.20 -5.93 3.86
N ILE A 117 -8.91 -6.19 3.70
CA ILE A 117 -8.36 -6.70 2.42
C ILE A 117 -7.51 -7.97 2.55
N GLY A 118 -7.21 -8.42 3.78
CA GLY A 118 -6.30 -9.56 4.02
C GLY A 118 -6.76 -10.86 3.37
N ILE A 119 -8.05 -11.14 3.40
CA ILE A 119 -8.63 -12.34 2.76
C ILE A 119 -8.42 -12.29 1.24
N ILE A 120 -8.67 -11.13 0.62
CA ILE A 120 -8.52 -10.96 -0.83
C ILE A 120 -7.05 -11.11 -1.24
N ILE A 121 -6.13 -10.51 -0.46
CA ILE A 121 -4.68 -10.66 -0.68
C ILE A 121 -4.29 -12.14 -0.53
N GLY A 122 -4.75 -12.82 0.50
CA GLY A 122 -4.47 -14.25 0.73
C GLY A 122 -4.88 -15.13 -0.44
N PHE A 123 -6.12 -14.98 -0.91
CA PHE A 123 -6.60 -15.70 -2.09
C PHE A 123 -5.83 -15.30 -3.36
N GLY A 124 -5.47 -14.01 -3.54
CA GLY A 124 -4.67 -13.54 -4.66
C GLY A 124 -3.30 -14.22 -4.70
N VAL A 125 -2.61 -14.29 -3.56
CA VAL A 125 -1.31 -14.98 -3.44
C VAL A 125 -1.43 -16.47 -3.74
N MET A 126 -2.43 -17.16 -3.20
CA MET A 126 -2.67 -18.59 -3.48
C MET A 126 -2.95 -18.82 -4.96
N MET A 127 -3.78 -18.00 -5.59
CA MET A 127 -4.06 -18.06 -7.03
C MET A 127 -2.79 -17.85 -7.85
N GLY A 128 -1.97 -16.85 -7.50
CA GLY A 128 -0.68 -16.59 -8.12
C GLY A 128 0.24 -17.82 -8.06
N GLN A 129 0.36 -18.44 -6.90
CA GLN A 129 1.17 -19.63 -6.72
C GLN A 129 0.67 -20.82 -7.58
N ILE A 130 -0.65 -21.02 -7.67
CA ILE A 130 -1.23 -22.05 -8.54
C ILE A 130 -0.88 -21.79 -10.01
N PHE A 131 -1.00 -20.55 -10.49
CA PHE A 131 -0.62 -20.18 -11.86
C PHE A 131 0.86 -20.43 -12.14
N GLU A 132 1.73 -20.19 -11.16
CA GLU A 132 3.16 -20.43 -11.28
C GLU A 132 3.49 -21.92 -11.36
N VAL A 133 3.06 -22.73 -10.40
CA VAL A 133 3.41 -24.15 -10.30
C VAL A 133 2.75 -24.99 -11.40
N THR A 134 1.56 -24.63 -11.88
CA THR A 134 0.88 -25.31 -12.99
C THR A 134 1.47 -24.99 -14.35
N GLY A 135 2.33 -23.96 -14.43
CA GLY A 135 2.88 -23.48 -15.70
C GLY A 135 1.85 -22.74 -16.58
N ALA A 136 0.72 -22.34 -16.01
CA ALA A 136 -0.32 -21.60 -16.72
C ALA A 136 0.22 -20.30 -17.34
N ALA A 137 1.07 -19.56 -16.60
CA ALA A 137 1.74 -18.37 -17.10
C ALA A 137 2.55 -18.61 -18.37
N LYS A 138 3.32 -19.71 -18.41
CA LYS A 138 4.09 -20.09 -19.62
C LYS A 138 3.18 -20.42 -20.79
N ARG A 139 2.07 -21.12 -20.53
CA ARG A 139 1.10 -21.48 -21.56
C ARG A 139 0.40 -20.24 -22.14
N MET A 140 0.07 -19.27 -21.30
CA MET A 140 -0.47 -17.98 -21.74
C MET A 140 0.52 -17.23 -22.63
N ALA A 141 1.81 -17.15 -22.24
CA ALA A 141 2.85 -16.53 -23.06
C ALA A 141 2.95 -17.17 -24.45
N HIS A 142 2.97 -18.49 -24.53
CA HIS A 142 3.01 -19.21 -25.82
C HIS A 142 1.76 -18.95 -26.67
N THR A 143 0.59 -18.85 -26.04
CA THR A 143 -0.66 -18.56 -26.75
C THR A 143 -0.64 -17.17 -27.38
N PHE A 144 -0.21 -16.16 -26.62
CA PHE A 144 -0.13 -14.79 -27.13
C PHE A 144 0.94 -14.62 -28.20
N LEU A 145 2.09 -15.29 -28.07
CA LEU A 145 3.11 -15.30 -29.12
C LEU A 145 2.59 -15.88 -30.45
N LYS A 146 1.75 -16.91 -30.38
CA LYS A 146 1.09 -17.44 -31.57
C LYS A 146 0.05 -16.49 -32.15
N LEU A 147 -0.70 -15.80 -31.30
CA LEU A 147 -1.77 -14.89 -31.70
C LEU A 147 -1.23 -13.64 -32.40
N PHE A 148 -0.17 -13.03 -31.84
CA PHE A 148 0.43 -11.82 -32.40
C PHE A 148 1.30 -12.08 -33.64
N GLY A 149 1.76 -13.31 -33.82
CA GLY A 149 2.55 -13.71 -34.98
C GLY A 149 3.99 -13.18 -34.96
N LYS A 150 4.69 -13.39 -36.08
CA LYS A 150 6.09 -12.97 -36.26
C LYS A 150 6.20 -11.44 -36.38
N LYS A 151 7.25 -10.85 -35.82
CA LYS A 151 7.61 -9.41 -35.81
C LYS A 151 6.92 -8.56 -34.74
N ARG A 152 6.03 -9.13 -33.91
CA ARG A 152 5.34 -8.42 -32.81
C ARG A 152 5.58 -9.07 -31.47
N GLU A 153 6.82 -9.50 -31.25
CA GLU A 153 7.20 -10.25 -30.06
C GLU A 153 7.19 -9.34 -28.81
N GLU A 154 7.52 -8.04 -28.97
CA GLU A 154 7.48 -7.08 -27.88
C GLU A 154 6.04 -6.88 -27.39
N GLU A 155 5.09 -6.70 -28.30
CA GLU A 155 3.66 -6.56 -27.98
C GLU A 155 3.12 -7.83 -27.32
N ALA A 156 3.50 -9.00 -27.84
CA ALA A 156 3.07 -10.27 -27.28
C ALA A 156 3.60 -10.48 -25.85
N LEU A 157 4.86 -10.11 -25.59
CA LEU A 157 5.45 -10.21 -24.26
C LEU A 157 4.88 -9.16 -23.30
N ALA A 158 4.67 -7.93 -23.75
CA ALA A 158 4.05 -6.89 -22.94
C ALA A 158 2.62 -7.29 -22.52
N LEU A 159 1.80 -7.77 -23.46
CA LEU A 159 0.45 -8.24 -23.16
C LEU A 159 0.45 -9.49 -22.28
N THR A 160 1.41 -10.40 -22.50
CA THR A 160 1.59 -11.57 -21.64
C THR A 160 1.89 -11.13 -20.20
N GLY A 161 2.86 -10.22 -20.04
CA GLY A 161 3.19 -9.66 -18.73
C GLY A 161 2.00 -8.98 -18.07
N PHE A 162 1.26 -8.18 -18.85
CA PHE A 162 0.07 -7.48 -18.41
C PHE A 162 -1.00 -8.44 -17.85
N LEU A 163 -1.34 -9.48 -18.56
CA LEU A 163 -2.38 -10.43 -18.13
C LEU A 163 -1.89 -11.41 -17.06
N VAL A 164 -0.65 -11.83 -17.11
CA VAL A 164 -0.07 -12.75 -16.13
C VAL A 164 0.09 -12.07 -14.76
N SER A 165 0.37 -10.77 -14.75
CA SER A 165 0.55 -10.04 -13.48
C SER A 165 -0.75 -9.75 -12.72
N ILE A 166 -1.92 -10.03 -13.30
CA ILE A 166 -3.18 -9.92 -12.55
C ILE A 166 -3.17 -10.91 -11.37
N PRO A 167 -2.96 -12.23 -11.58
CA PRO A 167 -2.93 -13.20 -10.49
C PRO A 167 -1.54 -13.43 -9.88
N ILE A 168 -0.44 -12.97 -10.50
CA ILE A 168 0.94 -13.27 -10.09
C ILE A 168 1.69 -11.97 -9.80
N PHE A 169 2.53 -11.97 -8.77
CA PHE A 169 3.44 -10.86 -8.50
C PHE A 169 4.42 -10.64 -9.66
N CYS A 170 4.73 -9.39 -9.97
CA CYS A 170 5.56 -9.03 -11.12
C CYS A 170 6.95 -9.68 -11.09
N ASP A 171 7.57 -9.80 -9.94
CA ASP A 171 8.89 -10.41 -9.73
C ASP A 171 8.86 -11.91 -10.08
N SER A 172 7.90 -12.66 -9.51
CA SER A 172 7.71 -14.09 -9.83
C SER A 172 7.35 -14.28 -11.29
N GLY A 173 6.43 -13.46 -11.82
CA GLY A 173 6.05 -13.47 -13.22
C GLY A 173 7.25 -13.24 -14.15
N PHE A 174 8.12 -12.29 -13.82
CA PHE A 174 9.32 -12.00 -14.59
C PHE A 174 10.30 -13.18 -14.56
N VAL A 175 10.59 -13.74 -13.40
CA VAL A 175 11.49 -14.90 -13.26
C VAL A 175 11.00 -16.08 -14.09
N VAL A 176 9.70 -16.39 -14.04
CA VAL A 176 9.09 -17.50 -14.78
C VAL A 176 9.10 -17.27 -16.29
N LEU A 177 8.90 -16.04 -16.75
CA LEU A 177 8.75 -15.72 -18.18
C LEU A 177 10.04 -15.19 -18.85
N ALA A 178 11.04 -14.73 -18.10
CA ALA A 178 12.31 -14.26 -18.67
C ALA A 178 13.03 -15.30 -19.55
N PRO A 179 13.02 -16.61 -19.24
CA PRO A 179 13.56 -17.62 -20.16
C PRO A 179 12.88 -17.63 -21.53
N ILE A 180 11.58 -17.35 -21.60
CA ILE A 180 10.83 -17.26 -22.85
C ILE A 180 11.31 -16.05 -23.67
N ALA A 181 11.45 -14.88 -23.04
CA ALA A 181 12.01 -13.68 -23.69
C ALA A 181 13.40 -13.94 -24.26
N LYS A 182 14.28 -14.64 -23.50
CA LYS A 182 15.62 -15.06 -23.97
C LYS A 182 15.55 -16.02 -25.15
N ALA A 183 14.64 -16.98 -25.13
CA ALA A 183 14.47 -17.94 -26.23
C ALA A 183 13.98 -17.26 -27.51
N ILE A 184 13.04 -16.30 -27.39
CA ILE A 184 12.55 -15.49 -28.51
C ILE A 184 13.68 -14.64 -29.08
N SER A 185 14.46 -13.95 -28.24
CA SER A 185 15.61 -13.16 -28.66
C SER A 185 16.58 -13.97 -29.53
N LYS A 186 16.91 -15.19 -29.10
CA LYS A 186 17.79 -16.10 -29.86
C LYS A 186 17.19 -16.50 -31.21
N ALA A 187 15.88 -16.77 -31.25
CA ALA A 187 15.19 -17.21 -32.45
C ALA A 187 14.96 -16.08 -33.46
N THR A 188 14.69 -14.88 -33.00
CA THR A 188 14.32 -13.71 -33.83
C THR A 188 15.47 -12.75 -34.06
N LYS A 189 16.60 -12.90 -33.37
CA LYS A 189 17.76 -12.00 -33.34
C LYS A 189 17.43 -10.58 -32.83
N LYS A 190 16.31 -10.43 -32.11
CA LYS A 190 15.93 -9.18 -31.45
C LYS A 190 16.68 -8.98 -30.14
N SER A 191 16.76 -7.75 -29.68
CA SER A 191 17.38 -7.41 -28.40
C SER A 191 16.70 -8.13 -27.23
N VAL A 192 17.46 -8.87 -26.43
CA VAL A 192 16.95 -9.49 -25.20
C VAL A 192 16.54 -8.42 -24.17
N ILE A 193 17.20 -7.25 -24.22
CA ILE A 193 16.88 -6.13 -23.33
C ILE A 193 15.52 -5.56 -23.71
N GLY A 194 15.26 -5.30 -25.00
CA GLY A 194 13.97 -4.80 -25.47
C GLY A 194 12.82 -5.74 -25.12
N LEU A 195 12.97 -7.04 -25.43
CA LEU A 195 11.99 -8.06 -25.09
C LEU A 195 11.76 -8.20 -23.57
N GLY A 196 12.85 -8.14 -22.80
CA GLY A 196 12.78 -8.16 -21.32
C GLY A 196 12.10 -6.92 -20.77
N THR A 197 12.37 -5.74 -21.34
CA THR A 197 11.73 -4.48 -20.94
C THR A 197 10.23 -4.50 -21.27
N ALA A 198 9.83 -4.99 -22.44
CA ALA A 198 8.42 -5.12 -22.79
C ALA A 198 7.68 -6.04 -21.82
N LEU A 199 8.26 -7.19 -21.49
CA LEU A 199 7.70 -8.12 -20.50
C LEU A 199 7.61 -7.49 -19.12
N ALA A 200 8.70 -6.88 -18.63
CA ALA A 200 8.74 -6.22 -17.32
C ALA A 200 7.72 -5.08 -17.22
N ALA A 201 7.61 -4.26 -18.26
CA ALA A 201 6.65 -3.16 -18.31
C ALA A 201 5.21 -3.66 -18.19
N GLY A 202 4.83 -4.69 -18.94
CA GLY A 202 3.51 -5.30 -18.81
C GLY A 202 3.22 -5.80 -17.40
N LEU A 203 4.17 -6.52 -16.81
CA LEU A 203 4.06 -7.04 -15.44
C LEU A 203 3.92 -5.91 -14.40
N VAL A 204 4.78 -4.90 -14.45
CA VAL A 204 4.82 -3.82 -13.46
C VAL A 204 3.59 -2.93 -13.55
N ILE A 205 3.14 -2.57 -14.76
CA ILE A 205 1.95 -1.72 -14.94
C ILE A 205 0.74 -2.36 -14.28
N THR A 206 0.49 -3.63 -14.57
CA THR A 206 -0.68 -4.33 -13.98
C THR A 206 -0.51 -4.51 -12.48
N HIS A 207 0.67 -4.92 -12.03
CA HIS A 207 0.95 -5.12 -10.61
C HIS A 207 0.75 -3.84 -9.78
N SER A 208 1.08 -2.68 -10.34
CA SER A 208 1.00 -1.40 -9.64
C SER A 208 -0.39 -0.76 -9.70
N LEU A 209 -1.19 -1.09 -10.70
CA LEU A 209 -2.47 -0.41 -10.95
C LEU A 209 -3.70 -1.29 -10.74
N VAL A 210 -3.60 -2.59 -11.04
CA VAL A 210 -4.80 -3.43 -11.15
C VAL A 210 -4.92 -4.40 -9.96
N PRO A 211 -6.04 -4.36 -9.21
CA PRO A 211 -6.33 -5.40 -8.23
C PRO A 211 -6.35 -6.80 -8.88
N PRO A 212 -6.07 -7.88 -8.15
CA PRO A 212 -6.04 -8.02 -6.69
C PRO A 212 -4.67 -7.83 -6.03
N THR A 213 -3.72 -7.17 -6.66
CA THR A 213 -2.41 -6.90 -6.05
C THR A 213 -2.55 -6.03 -4.78
N PRO A 214 -1.67 -6.21 -3.77
CA PRO A 214 -1.83 -5.58 -2.45
C PRO A 214 -1.87 -4.06 -2.48
N GLY A 215 -1.05 -3.42 -3.32
CA GLY A 215 -0.99 -1.96 -3.42
C GLY A 215 -2.34 -1.34 -3.84
N PRO A 216 -2.86 -1.68 -5.01
CA PRO A 216 -4.18 -1.24 -5.48
C PRO A 216 -5.33 -1.57 -4.52
N LEU A 217 -5.32 -2.77 -3.92
CA LEU A 217 -6.33 -3.13 -2.91
C LEU A 217 -6.21 -2.26 -1.65
N GLY A 218 -4.99 -1.96 -1.21
CA GLY A 218 -4.74 -1.05 -0.10
C GLY A 218 -5.34 0.33 -0.35
N VAL A 219 -5.16 0.87 -1.56
CA VAL A 219 -5.78 2.13 -1.98
C VAL A 219 -7.31 2.04 -1.91
N CYS A 220 -7.91 0.97 -2.45
CA CYS A 220 -9.36 0.77 -2.37
C CYS A 220 -9.86 0.72 -0.92
N GLY A 221 -9.15 0.03 -0.03
CA GLY A 221 -9.51 -0.08 1.38
C GLY A 221 -9.41 1.25 2.12
N ILE A 222 -8.33 2.02 1.90
CA ILE A 222 -8.10 3.32 2.56
C ILE A 222 -9.14 4.37 2.11
N PHE A 223 -9.44 4.42 0.82
CA PHE A 223 -10.37 5.42 0.27
C PHE A 223 -11.83 4.94 0.20
N GLY A 224 -12.14 3.71 0.63
CA GLY A 224 -13.50 3.16 0.58
C GLY A 224 -14.05 3.03 -0.84
N VAL A 225 -13.18 2.80 -1.84
CA VAL A 225 -13.56 2.73 -3.24
C VAL A 225 -13.97 1.29 -3.60
N ASP A 226 -15.05 1.16 -4.38
CA ASP A 226 -15.46 -0.13 -4.94
C ASP A 226 -14.39 -0.73 -5.84
N VAL A 227 -13.94 -1.95 -5.51
CA VAL A 227 -12.84 -2.63 -6.21
C VAL A 227 -13.14 -2.84 -7.69
N GLY A 228 -14.39 -3.15 -8.04
CA GLY A 228 -14.78 -3.39 -9.44
C GLY A 228 -14.68 -2.11 -10.28
N LYS A 229 -15.16 -0.98 -9.77
CA LYS A 229 -15.03 0.33 -10.43
C LYS A 229 -13.57 0.74 -10.55
N PHE A 230 -12.77 0.48 -9.52
CA PHE A 230 -11.34 0.76 -9.52
C PHE A 230 -10.61 -0.05 -10.61
N ILE A 231 -10.90 -1.35 -10.76
CA ILE A 231 -10.34 -2.19 -11.83
C ILE A 231 -10.65 -1.61 -13.21
N LEU A 232 -11.91 -1.23 -13.46
CA LEU A 232 -12.29 -0.67 -14.76
C LEU A 232 -11.52 0.61 -15.07
N LEU A 233 -11.42 1.52 -14.11
CA LEU A 233 -10.71 2.79 -14.27
C LEU A 233 -9.21 2.56 -14.50
N THR A 234 -8.59 1.70 -13.70
CA THR A 234 -7.15 1.43 -13.80
C THR A 234 -6.77 0.66 -15.06
N LEU A 235 -7.65 -0.19 -15.60
CA LEU A 235 -7.44 -0.81 -16.90
C LEU A 235 -7.42 0.23 -18.03
N VAL A 236 -8.30 1.24 -17.98
CA VAL A 236 -8.29 2.33 -18.96
C VAL A 236 -6.98 3.13 -18.88
N LEU A 237 -6.48 3.38 -17.68
CA LEU A 237 -5.20 4.08 -17.48
C LEU A 237 -3.99 3.21 -17.85
N ALA A 238 -4.05 1.93 -17.66
CA ALA A 238 -2.97 0.99 -17.95
C ALA A 238 -2.72 0.81 -19.45
N LEU A 239 -3.75 0.94 -20.29
CA LEU A 239 -3.63 0.80 -21.74
C LEU A 239 -2.65 1.81 -22.38
N PRO A 240 -2.78 3.13 -22.19
CA PRO A 240 -1.82 4.08 -22.77
C PRO A 240 -0.41 3.90 -22.20
N MET A 241 -0.26 3.50 -20.94
CA MET A 241 1.03 3.20 -20.34
C MET A 241 1.68 1.98 -21.01
N ALA A 242 0.90 0.92 -21.26
CA ALA A 242 1.39 -0.25 -21.97
C ALA A 242 1.84 0.08 -23.39
N ILE A 243 1.09 0.91 -24.12
CA ILE A 243 1.44 1.38 -25.47
C ILE A 243 2.75 2.17 -25.43
N ALA A 244 2.91 3.11 -24.48
CA ALA A 244 4.13 3.90 -24.35
C ALA A 244 5.35 3.00 -24.03
N CYS A 245 5.19 2.03 -23.14
CA CYS A 245 6.26 1.10 -22.80
C CYS A 245 6.65 0.18 -23.96
N ILE A 246 5.69 -0.28 -24.77
CA ILE A 246 5.97 -1.06 -25.99
C ILE A 246 6.74 -0.20 -27.00
N ALA A 247 6.35 1.06 -27.18
CA ALA A 247 7.07 1.98 -28.09
C ALA A 247 8.51 2.22 -27.62
N TYR A 248 8.74 2.32 -26.29
CA TYR A 248 10.08 2.48 -25.71
C TYR A 248 10.93 1.21 -25.84
N SER A 249 10.32 0.03 -25.77
CA SER A 249 11.04 -1.25 -25.79
C SER A 249 11.56 -1.68 -27.18
N ARG A 250 11.09 -1.02 -28.23
CA ARG A 250 11.54 -1.22 -29.63
C ARG A 250 12.81 -0.48 -29.96
#